data_98825c94fa46cec1d23f80314cfb53d4
#
_entry.id   98825c94fa46cec1d23f80314cfb53d4
#
_cell.length_a   1.000
_cell.length_b   1.000
_cell.length_c   1.000
_cell.angle_alpha   90.00
_cell.angle_beta   90.00
_cell.angle_gamma   90.00
#
_symmetry.space_group_name_H-M   'P 1'
#
loop_
_entity.id
_entity.type
_entity.pdbx_description
1 polymer ?
#
loop_
_entity_poly.entity_id
_entity_poly.type
_entity_poly.pdbx_seq_one_letter_code
_entity_poly.pdbx_strand_id
1 'polypeptide(L)'
;MTQYQKKLSDNILSGKELIRARLEEVPIQPGVYRMLDIDKKIIYIGKAKNLKNRLKQYTGDLEGKNLTMISLVYYLEYSVTDSESSALLLEGQLIKKFKPTFNILLKDDKSFPYIKLRLDHEFPQLIKYRGKDLKEGKFFGPFASVKQVEVTLLELQKIFKLRSCSDPYFSSRKRPCLQYQINRCSAPCTGKISKEDYDELVNQVKTFLSGKNKSLQHLLAQKMQSFSEELNFEEAAKIRDRIKALSYIQLKAETTGFVKDTDLIAITELNGEYCIELYIYRAGQPCGNHPYFPEHTEDQNISEVLEAFIMQLYQDKIPAENILLSHSINNSKLFTKALKELHGINVKIEVLKKSGSTANLMQIALENARIALEQHLKNSAKNRYALEEVQKLFNLSALPNRIEVYDNSHIQGAFAIGAMVVAGREGFDKKEYRLFTIKGQLQNIGGGDDYAMLREVLTRRLSRLKNEPYRSPDFMII
;
A
#
# COMPACT_ATOMS: atom_id res chain seq x y z
N MET A 1 -33.02 -9.43 33.03
CA MET A 1 -31.58 -9.22 32.75
C MET A 1 -30.92 -10.56 32.60
N THR A 2 -30.40 -10.87 31.41
CA THR A 2 -29.71 -12.14 31.18
C THR A 2 -28.36 -12.17 31.94
N GLN A 3 -27.88 -13.36 32.30
CA GLN A 3 -26.59 -13.55 32.99
C GLN A 3 -25.40 -12.87 32.22
N TYR A 4 -25.53 -12.72 30.91
CA TYR A 4 -24.60 -12.03 30.04
C TYR A 4 -24.62 -10.51 30.23
N GLN A 5 -25.80 -9.90 30.40
CA GLN A 5 -25.94 -8.46 30.69
C GLN A 5 -25.39 -8.08 32.06
N LYS A 6 -25.56 -8.95 33.05
CA LYS A 6 -25.00 -8.74 34.41
C LYS A 6 -23.46 -8.80 34.38
N LYS A 7 -22.88 -9.80 33.66
CA LYS A 7 -21.43 -9.94 33.49
C LYS A 7 -20.82 -8.75 32.72
N LEU A 8 -21.56 -8.18 31.77
CA LEU A 8 -21.15 -7.00 31.01
C LEU A 8 -21.13 -5.74 31.92
N SER A 9 -22.15 -5.57 32.79
CA SER A 9 -22.21 -4.44 33.74
C SER A 9 -21.08 -4.46 34.76
N ASP A 10 -20.75 -5.63 35.30
CA ASP A 10 -19.66 -5.80 36.26
C ASP A 10 -18.30 -5.52 35.63
N ASN A 11 -18.05 -5.97 34.39
CA ASN A 11 -16.82 -5.67 33.65
C ASN A 11 -16.70 -4.18 33.29
N ILE A 12 -17.81 -3.49 32.97
CA ILE A 12 -17.82 -2.05 32.69
C ILE A 12 -17.41 -1.24 33.93
N LEU A 13 -17.96 -1.59 35.08
CA LEU A 13 -17.57 -0.97 36.35
C LEU A 13 -16.10 -1.22 36.67
N SER A 14 -15.59 -2.42 36.47
CA SER A 14 -14.17 -2.75 36.66
C SER A 14 -13.25 -1.88 35.80
N GLY A 15 -13.51 -1.74 34.50
CA GLY A 15 -12.67 -0.91 33.60
C GLY A 15 -12.69 0.58 33.98
N LYS A 16 -13.84 1.14 34.30
CA LYS A 16 -13.96 2.53 34.77
C LYS A 16 -13.28 2.74 36.11
N GLU A 17 -13.41 1.82 37.03
CA GLU A 17 -12.77 1.89 38.35
C GLU A 17 -11.25 1.79 38.26
N LEU A 18 -10.73 0.91 37.40
CA LEU A 18 -9.30 0.82 37.11
C LEU A 18 -8.74 2.16 36.62
N ILE A 19 -9.42 2.81 35.66
CA ILE A 19 -8.98 4.10 35.14
C ILE A 19 -9.04 5.16 36.26
N ARG A 20 -10.11 5.21 37.07
CA ARG A 20 -10.23 6.14 38.17
C ARG A 20 -9.11 6.00 39.21
N ALA A 21 -8.79 4.78 39.59
CA ALA A 21 -7.72 4.48 40.54
C ALA A 21 -6.33 4.95 40.02
N ARG A 22 -6.10 4.82 38.71
CA ARG A 22 -4.85 5.22 38.07
C ARG A 22 -4.74 6.71 37.76
N LEU A 23 -5.85 7.50 37.77
CA LEU A 23 -5.85 8.93 37.39
C LEU A 23 -4.94 9.80 38.26
N GLU A 24 -4.73 9.44 39.49
CA GLU A 24 -3.85 10.23 40.39
C GLU A 24 -2.37 10.13 39.99
N GLU A 25 -1.96 8.98 39.48
CA GLU A 25 -0.59 8.68 39.04
C GLU A 25 -0.30 9.20 37.61
N VAL A 26 -1.35 9.50 36.81
CA VAL A 26 -1.20 9.92 35.43
C VAL A 26 -0.79 11.39 35.33
N PRO A 27 0.31 11.70 34.59
CA PRO A 27 0.81 13.07 34.45
C PRO A 27 -0.07 13.94 33.54
N ILE A 28 0.07 15.27 33.69
CA ILE A 28 -0.63 16.27 32.84
C ILE A 28 0.16 16.57 31.55
N GLN A 29 0.95 15.65 31.09
CA GLN A 29 1.84 15.81 29.94
C GLN A 29 1.24 15.16 28.67
N PRO A 30 1.73 15.55 27.46
CA PRO A 30 1.41 14.83 26.24
C PRO A 30 1.92 13.40 26.28
N GLY A 31 1.21 12.48 25.64
CA GLY A 31 1.66 11.10 25.60
C GLY A 31 0.69 10.16 24.91
N VAL A 32 1.02 8.89 24.95
CA VAL A 32 0.23 7.80 24.41
C VAL A 32 -0.14 6.84 25.54
N TYR A 33 -1.39 6.42 25.57
CA TYR A 33 -1.89 5.40 26.49
C TYR A 33 -2.32 4.15 25.73
N ARG A 34 -2.22 3.01 26.41
CA ARG A 34 -2.56 1.68 25.88
C ARG A 34 -3.52 1.02 26.86
N MET A 35 -4.61 0.51 26.33
CA MET A 35 -5.58 -0.29 27.07
C MET A 35 -5.41 -1.75 26.68
N LEU A 36 -5.30 -2.62 27.67
CA LEU A 36 -5.05 -4.04 27.46
C LEU A 36 -6.17 -4.87 28.10
N ASP A 37 -6.45 -6.02 27.49
CA ASP A 37 -7.40 -7.02 28.01
C ASP A 37 -6.80 -7.88 29.12
N ILE A 38 -7.57 -8.88 29.57
CA ILE A 38 -7.16 -9.83 30.62
C ILE A 38 -5.91 -10.63 30.26
N ASP A 39 -5.70 -10.91 28.96
CA ASP A 39 -4.55 -11.65 28.44
C ASP A 39 -3.34 -10.72 28.17
N LYS A 40 -3.40 -9.48 28.63
CA LYS A 40 -2.39 -8.42 28.38
C LYS A 40 -2.19 -8.09 26.90
N LYS A 41 -3.17 -8.38 26.07
CA LYS A 41 -3.18 -7.96 24.68
C LYS A 41 -3.64 -6.51 24.57
N ILE A 42 -2.93 -5.70 23.78
CA ILE A 42 -3.32 -4.31 23.53
C ILE A 42 -4.57 -4.31 22.65
N ILE A 43 -5.67 -3.76 23.17
CA ILE A 43 -6.95 -3.63 22.48
C ILE A 43 -7.21 -2.24 21.95
N TYR A 44 -6.58 -1.20 22.55
CA TYR A 44 -6.69 0.18 22.11
C TYR A 44 -5.43 0.98 22.41
N ILE A 45 -5.08 1.90 21.51
CA ILE A 45 -4.00 2.87 21.66
C ILE A 45 -4.56 4.24 21.35
N GLY A 46 -4.29 5.24 22.20
CA GLY A 46 -4.73 6.61 21.97
C GLY A 46 -3.70 7.63 22.40
N LYS A 47 -3.61 8.72 21.64
CA LYS A 47 -2.81 9.90 22.01
C LYS A 47 -3.57 10.84 22.91
N ALA A 48 -2.84 11.66 23.66
CA ALA A 48 -3.38 12.76 24.42
C ALA A 48 -2.43 13.96 24.40
N LYS A 49 -2.98 15.17 24.32
CA LYS A 49 -2.27 16.40 24.67
C LYS A 49 -2.05 16.52 26.19
N ASN A 50 -2.97 15.92 26.96
CA ASN A 50 -2.97 15.82 28.40
C ASN A 50 -3.53 14.43 28.75
N LEU A 51 -2.64 13.53 29.18
CA LEU A 51 -2.98 12.14 29.48
C LEU A 51 -4.08 12.05 30.55
N LYS A 52 -3.94 12.81 31.65
CA LYS A 52 -4.90 12.79 32.75
C LYS A 52 -6.31 13.19 32.30
N ASN A 53 -6.43 14.30 31.58
CA ASN A 53 -7.71 14.80 31.08
C ASN A 53 -8.35 13.85 30.09
N ARG A 54 -7.55 13.24 29.19
CA ARG A 54 -8.03 12.28 28.18
C ARG A 54 -8.56 11.02 28.85
N LEU A 55 -7.82 10.44 29.78
CA LEU A 55 -8.24 9.23 30.50
C LEU A 55 -9.47 9.48 31.37
N LYS A 56 -9.60 10.67 31.97
CA LYS A 56 -10.80 11.06 32.74
C LYS A 56 -12.07 10.98 31.88
N GLN A 57 -12.03 11.24 30.57
CA GLN A 57 -13.20 11.15 29.69
C GLN A 57 -13.81 9.73 29.65
N TYR A 58 -13.00 8.68 29.82
CA TYR A 58 -13.48 7.31 29.86
C TYR A 58 -14.15 6.91 31.17
N THR A 59 -14.14 7.75 32.18
CA THR A 59 -14.83 7.51 33.46
C THR A 59 -16.24 8.09 33.52
N GLY A 60 -16.64 8.86 32.48
CA GLY A 60 -17.98 9.43 32.31
C GLY A 60 -18.97 8.45 31.67
N ASP A 61 -20.06 9.00 31.14
CA ASP A 61 -21.03 8.22 30.38
C ASP A 61 -20.46 7.88 29.00
N LEU A 62 -20.49 6.60 28.66
CA LEU A 62 -19.94 6.04 27.45
C LEU A 62 -21.02 5.28 26.70
N GLU A 63 -20.99 5.37 25.39
CA GLU A 63 -21.92 4.69 24.48
C GLU A 63 -21.14 3.91 23.40
N GLY A 64 -21.82 3.01 22.69
CA GLY A 64 -21.32 2.32 21.51
C GLY A 64 -20.01 1.58 21.73
N LYS A 65 -19.09 1.78 20.80
CA LYS A 65 -17.76 1.17 20.77
C LYS A 65 -16.92 1.44 22.03
N ASN A 66 -16.99 2.66 22.57
CA ASN A 66 -16.23 3.05 23.76
C ASN A 66 -16.70 2.28 25.01
N LEU A 67 -18.01 2.06 25.13
CA LEU A 67 -18.57 1.27 26.23
C LEU A 67 -18.07 -0.17 26.17
N THR A 68 -18.13 -0.80 24.99
CA THR A 68 -17.64 -2.15 24.76
C THR A 68 -16.14 -2.25 25.04
N MET A 69 -15.36 -1.29 24.54
CA MET A 69 -13.91 -1.24 24.78
C MET A 69 -13.58 -1.21 26.26
N ILE A 70 -14.19 -0.30 27.03
CA ILE A 70 -13.92 -0.14 28.46
C ILE A 70 -14.31 -1.39 29.27
N SER A 71 -15.34 -2.12 28.86
CA SER A 71 -15.73 -3.38 29.51
C SER A 71 -14.67 -4.49 29.39
N LEU A 72 -13.75 -4.37 28.42
CA LEU A 72 -12.66 -5.33 28.16
C LEU A 72 -11.30 -4.86 28.71
N VAL A 73 -11.21 -3.68 29.34
CA VAL A 73 -9.95 -3.15 29.86
C VAL A 73 -9.65 -3.74 31.24
N TYR A 74 -8.50 -4.40 31.33
CA TYR A 74 -7.95 -4.95 32.59
C TYR A 74 -6.62 -4.32 32.98
N TYR A 75 -5.89 -3.72 32.03
CA TYR A 75 -4.63 -3.01 32.30
C TYR A 75 -4.57 -1.71 31.53
N LEU A 76 -3.94 -0.72 32.14
CA LEU A 76 -3.69 0.59 31.55
C LEU A 76 -2.21 0.92 31.65
N GLU A 77 -1.60 1.22 30.51
CA GLU A 77 -0.21 1.68 30.41
C GLU A 77 -0.18 3.05 29.72
N TYR A 78 0.82 3.85 30.01
CA TYR A 78 1.05 5.12 29.30
C TYR A 78 2.54 5.40 29.10
N SER A 79 2.84 6.23 28.12
CA SER A 79 4.18 6.73 27.82
C SER A 79 4.09 8.23 27.59
N VAL A 80 4.87 9.01 28.34
CA VAL A 80 4.96 10.47 28.19
C VAL A 80 5.81 10.80 26.96
N THR A 81 5.49 11.88 26.27
CA THR A 81 6.24 12.40 25.12
C THR A 81 6.51 13.89 25.30
N ASP A 82 7.52 14.40 24.58
CA ASP A 82 7.92 15.81 24.68
C ASP A 82 6.92 16.78 24.05
N SER A 83 6.07 16.29 23.14
CA SER A 83 5.10 17.11 22.42
C SER A 83 3.88 16.31 21.98
N GLU A 84 2.80 17.00 21.62
CA GLU A 84 1.60 16.40 21.04
C GLU A 84 1.89 15.78 19.65
N SER A 85 2.81 16.36 18.86
CA SER A 85 3.26 15.80 17.59
C SER A 85 4.01 14.48 17.79
N SER A 86 4.90 14.41 18.78
CA SER A 86 5.59 13.15 19.14
C SER A 86 4.60 12.10 19.65
N ALA A 87 3.56 12.50 20.40
CA ALA A 87 2.49 11.59 20.81
C ALA A 87 1.73 11.02 19.61
N LEU A 88 1.39 11.86 18.62
CA LEU A 88 0.71 11.44 17.41
C LEU A 88 1.56 10.45 16.58
N LEU A 89 2.86 10.72 16.44
CA LEU A 89 3.79 9.82 15.74
C LEU A 89 3.92 8.48 16.45
N LEU A 90 4.07 8.48 17.76
CA LEU A 90 4.16 7.26 18.57
C LEU A 90 2.87 6.44 18.52
N GLU A 91 1.70 7.09 18.60
CA GLU A 91 0.39 6.44 18.44
C GLU A 91 0.33 5.69 17.10
N GLY A 92 0.64 6.36 15.99
CA GLY A 92 0.64 5.75 14.66
C GLY A 92 1.58 4.56 14.53
N GLN A 93 2.80 4.65 15.08
CA GLN A 93 3.76 3.55 15.12
C GLN A 93 3.23 2.35 15.90
N LEU A 94 2.66 2.59 17.08
CA LEU A 94 2.15 1.53 17.95
C LEU A 94 0.91 0.86 17.34
N ILE A 95 -0.04 1.64 16.78
CA ILE A 95 -1.21 1.10 16.07
C ILE A 95 -0.76 0.18 14.95
N LYS A 96 0.20 0.62 14.14
CA LYS A 96 0.74 -0.16 13.03
C LYS A 96 1.42 -1.46 13.49
N LYS A 97 2.15 -1.40 14.61
CA LYS A 97 2.87 -2.53 15.18
C LYS A 97 1.94 -3.57 15.80
N PHE A 98 0.98 -3.12 16.61
CA PHE A 98 0.16 -4.00 17.44
C PHE A 98 -1.22 -4.31 16.85
N LYS A 99 -1.71 -3.50 15.93
CA LYS A 99 -3.01 -3.62 15.24
C LYS A 99 -4.16 -3.88 16.23
N PRO A 100 -4.42 -2.94 17.17
CA PRO A 100 -5.42 -3.14 18.21
C PRO A 100 -6.83 -3.23 17.64
N THR A 101 -7.69 -4.02 18.28
CA THR A 101 -9.05 -4.32 17.79
C THR A 101 -9.97 -3.10 17.75
N PHE A 102 -9.74 -2.12 18.63
CA PHE A 102 -10.59 -0.92 18.72
C PHE A 102 -10.03 0.30 18.01
N ASN A 103 -8.85 0.23 17.39
CA ASN A 103 -8.34 1.29 16.54
C ASN A 103 -8.76 1.09 15.08
N ILE A 104 -8.90 2.20 14.36
CA ILE A 104 -9.03 2.18 12.89
C ILE A 104 -7.75 1.59 12.30
N LEU A 105 -7.86 0.62 11.40
CA LEU A 105 -6.73 -0.06 10.80
C LEU A 105 -6.73 0.05 9.28
N LEU A 106 -5.55 0.21 8.70
CA LEU A 106 -5.33 0.09 7.27
C LEU A 106 -4.70 -1.27 6.94
N LYS A 107 -5.43 -2.14 6.24
CA LYS A 107 -4.93 -3.47 5.85
C LYS A 107 -3.82 -3.44 4.81
N ASP A 108 -3.82 -2.48 3.90
CA ASP A 108 -2.86 -2.42 2.80
C ASP A 108 -1.60 -1.64 3.19
N ASP A 109 -0.65 -2.36 3.77
CA ASP A 109 0.63 -1.87 4.29
C ASP A 109 1.79 -2.00 3.27
N LYS A 110 1.48 -2.27 2.00
CA LYS A 110 2.51 -2.45 0.98
C LYS A 110 3.20 -1.13 0.65
N SER A 111 4.55 -1.17 0.58
CA SER A 111 5.33 -0.05 0.06
C SER A 111 4.93 0.27 -1.38
N PHE A 112 4.91 1.54 -1.74
CA PHE A 112 4.69 1.96 -3.12
C PHE A 112 5.83 1.49 -4.02
N PRO A 113 5.55 1.12 -5.27
CA PRO A 113 6.58 0.87 -6.26
C PRO A 113 7.13 2.17 -6.84
N TYR A 114 8.38 2.11 -7.30
CA TYR A 114 9.14 3.19 -7.93
C TYR A 114 9.70 2.73 -9.27
N ILE A 115 10.02 3.67 -10.13
CA ILE A 115 10.95 3.46 -11.24
C ILE A 115 12.34 3.82 -10.73
N LYS A 116 13.26 2.85 -10.73
CA LYS A 116 14.67 3.05 -10.37
C LYS A 116 15.51 3.14 -11.64
N LEU A 117 16.27 4.19 -11.77
CA LEU A 117 17.36 4.27 -12.73
C LEU A 117 18.62 3.72 -12.07
N ARG A 118 19.04 2.51 -12.48
CA ARG A 118 20.29 1.88 -12.07
C ARG A 118 21.46 2.58 -12.73
N LEU A 119 22.44 3.00 -11.93
CA LEU A 119 23.66 3.71 -12.37
C LEU A 119 24.93 2.89 -12.12
N ASP A 120 24.80 1.68 -11.65
CA ASP A 120 25.87 0.74 -11.28
C ASP A 120 26.46 -0.03 -12.49
N HIS A 121 26.03 0.26 -13.69
CA HIS A 121 26.52 -0.33 -14.94
C HIS A 121 26.85 0.77 -15.94
N GLU A 122 27.84 0.56 -16.80
CA GLU A 122 28.25 1.48 -17.85
C GLU A 122 27.09 1.98 -18.70
N PHE A 123 26.11 1.11 -19.02
CA PHE A 123 24.87 1.44 -19.69
C PHE A 123 23.71 1.34 -18.71
N PRO A 124 23.25 2.46 -18.09
CA PRO A 124 22.15 2.50 -17.15
C PRO A 124 20.85 1.95 -17.70
N GLN A 125 19.98 1.45 -16.80
CA GLN A 125 18.64 0.95 -17.18
C GLN A 125 17.57 1.41 -16.20
N LEU A 126 16.34 1.49 -16.69
CA LEU A 126 15.15 1.69 -15.86
C LEU A 126 14.60 0.35 -15.42
N ILE A 127 14.38 0.19 -14.13
CA ILE A 127 13.77 -1.01 -13.55
C ILE A 127 12.64 -0.66 -12.59
N LYS A 128 11.73 -1.60 -12.43
CA LYS A 128 10.75 -1.59 -11.35
C LYS A 128 11.46 -1.86 -10.02
N TYR A 129 11.20 -1.03 -9.04
CA TYR A 129 11.72 -1.19 -7.68
C TYR A 129 10.60 -1.12 -6.66
N ARG A 130 10.72 -1.95 -5.63
CA ARG A 130 9.81 -1.94 -4.49
C ARG A 130 10.61 -2.26 -3.24
N GLY A 131 10.74 -1.30 -2.36
CA GLY A 131 11.50 -1.42 -1.10
C GLY A 131 11.48 -0.11 -0.34
N LYS A 132 12.02 -0.13 0.87
CA LYS A 132 12.13 1.06 1.74
C LYS A 132 13.48 1.79 1.56
N ASP A 133 14.49 1.11 1.03
CA ASP A 133 15.82 1.68 0.85
C ASP A 133 15.96 2.33 -0.52
N LEU A 134 16.05 3.66 -0.52
CA LEU A 134 16.18 4.50 -1.72
C LEU A 134 17.60 5.08 -1.88
N LYS A 135 18.62 4.42 -1.35
CA LYS A 135 19.99 4.98 -1.28
C LYS A 135 20.79 4.85 -2.57
N GLU A 136 20.62 3.76 -3.32
CA GLU A 136 21.43 3.49 -4.51
C GLU A 136 20.64 3.72 -5.81
N GLY A 137 21.11 4.66 -6.65
CA GLY A 137 20.49 5.01 -7.92
C GLY A 137 19.55 6.23 -7.81
N LYS A 138 18.81 6.50 -8.86
CA LYS A 138 17.82 7.58 -8.89
C LYS A 138 16.40 6.99 -8.97
N PHE A 139 15.54 7.41 -8.05
CA PHE A 139 14.18 6.90 -7.92
C PHE A 139 13.17 7.95 -8.39
N PHE A 140 12.13 7.50 -9.09
CA PHE A 140 11.03 8.30 -9.58
C PHE A 140 9.71 7.68 -9.12
N GLY A 141 8.80 8.48 -8.65
CA GLY A 141 7.54 8.08 -8.01
C GLY A 141 7.40 8.71 -6.63
N PRO A 142 6.61 8.14 -5.71
CA PRO A 142 6.01 6.80 -5.78
C PRO A 142 4.89 6.66 -6.81
N PHE A 143 4.63 5.42 -7.26
CA PHE A 143 3.48 5.06 -8.08
C PHE A 143 2.44 4.33 -7.24
N ALA A 144 1.17 4.52 -7.55
CA ALA A 144 0.08 3.90 -6.80
C ALA A 144 0.04 2.37 -6.93
N SER A 145 0.46 1.82 -8.08
CA SER A 145 0.44 0.38 -8.32
C SER A 145 1.61 -0.11 -9.17
N VAL A 146 1.93 -1.39 -9.04
CA VAL A 146 2.94 -2.08 -9.87
C VAL A 146 2.57 -2.04 -11.35
N LYS A 147 1.29 -2.20 -11.68
CA LYS A 147 0.79 -2.13 -13.05
C LYS A 147 1.08 -0.77 -13.68
N GLN A 148 0.91 0.31 -12.94
CA GLN A 148 1.20 1.66 -13.43
C GLN A 148 2.70 1.83 -13.74
N VAL A 149 3.60 1.32 -12.89
CA VAL A 149 5.05 1.32 -13.16
C VAL A 149 5.36 0.55 -14.44
N GLU A 150 4.77 -0.63 -14.63
CA GLU A 150 5.01 -1.47 -15.82
C GLU A 150 4.56 -0.78 -17.10
N VAL A 151 3.37 -0.17 -17.09
CA VAL A 151 2.86 0.61 -18.23
C VAL A 151 3.80 1.78 -18.55
N THR A 152 4.19 2.55 -17.53
CA THR A 152 5.09 3.69 -17.70
C THR A 152 6.47 3.26 -18.23
N LEU A 153 7.04 2.15 -17.72
CA LEU A 153 8.31 1.62 -18.21
C LEU A 153 8.23 1.21 -19.68
N LEU A 154 7.13 0.57 -20.10
CA LEU A 154 6.92 0.21 -21.51
C LEU A 154 6.83 1.42 -22.43
N GLU A 155 6.16 2.50 -21.99
CA GLU A 155 6.09 3.75 -22.73
C GLU A 155 7.47 4.43 -22.84
N LEU A 156 8.22 4.50 -21.73
CA LEU A 156 9.57 5.05 -21.70
C LEU A 156 10.55 4.27 -22.57
N GLN A 157 10.45 2.94 -22.62
CA GLN A 157 11.26 2.11 -23.51
C GLN A 157 11.04 2.43 -24.99
N LYS A 158 9.78 2.66 -25.40
CA LYS A 158 9.47 3.03 -26.79
C LYS A 158 10.09 4.39 -27.18
N ILE A 159 10.12 5.32 -26.23
CA ILE A 159 10.56 6.71 -26.49
C ILE A 159 12.08 6.83 -26.40
N PHE A 160 12.70 6.30 -25.34
CA PHE A 160 14.11 6.52 -25.02
C PHE A 160 15.03 5.35 -25.36
N LYS A 161 14.47 4.19 -25.70
CA LYS A 161 15.19 3.00 -26.18
C LYS A 161 16.34 2.55 -25.28
N LEU A 162 16.23 2.77 -23.95
CA LEU A 162 17.20 2.27 -23.00
C LEU A 162 17.11 0.73 -22.91
N ARG A 163 18.22 0.09 -22.55
CA ARG A 163 18.23 -1.36 -22.35
C ARG A 163 17.31 -1.78 -21.21
N SER A 164 16.70 -2.96 -21.33
CA SER A 164 15.84 -3.58 -20.30
C SER A 164 16.33 -4.95 -19.85
N CYS A 165 17.42 -5.46 -20.44
CA CYS A 165 17.97 -6.78 -20.16
C CYS A 165 18.82 -6.78 -18.89
N SER A 166 18.98 -7.98 -18.28
CA SER A 166 19.90 -8.21 -17.16
C SER A 166 21.36 -8.12 -17.60
N ASP A 167 22.28 -7.85 -16.67
CA ASP A 167 23.69 -7.70 -16.97
C ASP A 167 24.33 -8.98 -17.55
N PRO A 168 24.02 -10.21 -17.03
CA PRO A 168 24.50 -11.43 -17.66
C PRO A 168 24.02 -11.61 -19.12
N TYR A 169 22.77 -11.23 -19.38
CA TYR A 169 22.23 -11.30 -20.75
C TYR A 169 22.88 -10.25 -21.66
N PHE A 170 23.14 -9.06 -21.14
CA PHE A 170 23.86 -8.00 -21.85
C PHE A 170 25.26 -8.45 -22.27
N SER A 171 26.06 -9.00 -21.35
CA SER A 171 27.46 -9.42 -21.59
C SER A 171 27.56 -10.63 -22.53
N SER A 172 26.53 -11.47 -22.61
CA SER A 172 26.54 -12.66 -23.46
C SER A 172 26.22 -12.39 -24.93
N ARG A 173 25.85 -11.14 -25.30
CA ARG A 173 25.36 -10.83 -26.65
C ARG A 173 26.46 -10.55 -27.63
N LYS A 174 26.37 -11.24 -28.81
CA LYS A 174 27.22 -11.00 -29.99
C LYS A 174 26.45 -10.33 -31.14
N ARG A 175 25.11 -10.30 -31.07
CA ARG A 175 24.23 -9.71 -32.08
C ARG A 175 23.02 -9.04 -31.40
N PRO A 176 22.43 -7.99 -32.01
CA PRO A 176 21.23 -7.32 -31.48
C PRO A 176 20.10 -8.31 -31.24
N CYS A 177 19.37 -8.11 -30.15
CA CYS A 177 18.20 -8.94 -29.79
C CYS A 177 16.90 -8.35 -30.40
N LEU A 178 15.79 -9.07 -30.18
CA LEU A 178 14.47 -8.65 -30.65
C LEU A 178 14.09 -7.23 -30.22
N GLN A 179 14.49 -6.78 -29.01
CA GLN A 179 14.17 -5.43 -28.54
C GLN A 179 14.75 -4.34 -29.44
N TYR A 180 15.92 -4.54 -30.02
CA TYR A 180 16.47 -3.64 -31.01
C TYR A 180 15.66 -3.66 -32.31
N GLN A 181 15.31 -4.85 -32.80
CA GLN A 181 14.56 -5.01 -34.06
C GLN A 181 13.19 -4.34 -33.98
N ILE A 182 12.51 -4.42 -32.82
CA ILE A 182 11.22 -3.76 -32.58
C ILE A 182 11.32 -2.33 -32.07
N ASN A 183 12.51 -1.71 -32.21
CA ASN A 183 12.77 -0.30 -31.87
C ASN A 183 12.54 0.06 -30.38
N ARG A 184 12.77 -0.85 -29.44
CA ARG A 184 12.64 -0.64 -28.00
C ARG A 184 13.95 -0.57 -27.23
N CYS A 185 15.08 -0.80 -27.92
CA CYS A 185 16.43 -0.73 -27.35
C CYS A 185 17.40 -0.23 -28.44
N SER A 186 18.38 0.57 -28.03
CA SER A 186 19.44 1.08 -28.92
C SER A 186 20.60 0.07 -29.13
N ALA A 187 20.51 -1.13 -28.54
CA ALA A 187 21.52 -2.22 -28.60
C ALA A 187 22.96 -1.82 -28.21
N PRO A 188 23.18 -1.22 -27.03
CA PRO A 188 24.52 -0.88 -26.56
C PRO A 188 25.39 -2.12 -26.34
N CYS A 189 24.79 -3.30 -26.09
CA CYS A 189 25.51 -4.56 -25.92
C CYS A 189 26.26 -5.04 -27.17
N THR A 190 26.00 -4.47 -28.33
CA THR A 190 26.65 -4.80 -29.61
C THR A 190 27.23 -3.56 -30.33
N GLY A 191 27.43 -2.47 -29.59
CA GLY A 191 28.05 -1.25 -30.12
C GLY A 191 27.25 -0.49 -31.17
N LYS A 192 25.87 -0.68 -31.19
CA LYS A 192 25.00 0.03 -32.13
C LYS A 192 24.75 1.49 -31.75
N ILE A 193 25.14 1.88 -30.55
CA ILE A 193 25.09 3.25 -30.03
C ILE A 193 26.40 3.52 -29.28
N SER A 194 26.92 4.75 -29.38
CA SER A 194 28.08 5.18 -28.60
C SER A 194 27.70 5.35 -27.11
N LYS A 195 28.69 5.39 -26.24
CA LYS A 195 28.47 5.64 -24.81
C LYS A 195 27.90 7.04 -24.58
N GLU A 196 28.43 8.03 -25.28
CA GLU A 196 28.05 9.44 -25.23
C GLU A 196 26.58 9.62 -25.62
N ASP A 197 26.15 9.04 -26.74
CA ASP A 197 24.76 9.09 -27.21
C ASP A 197 23.83 8.38 -26.25
N TYR A 198 24.26 7.24 -25.65
CA TYR A 198 23.47 6.52 -24.66
C TYR A 198 23.28 7.34 -23.38
N ASP A 199 24.34 8.02 -22.91
CA ASP A 199 24.29 8.90 -21.73
C ASP A 199 23.38 10.10 -21.98
N GLU A 200 23.32 10.61 -23.20
CA GLU A 200 22.35 11.62 -23.57
C GLU A 200 20.91 11.11 -23.44
N LEU A 201 20.61 9.89 -23.91
CA LEU A 201 19.30 9.25 -23.71
C LEU A 201 18.95 9.13 -22.23
N VAL A 202 19.92 8.73 -21.40
CA VAL A 202 19.76 8.63 -19.94
C VAL A 202 19.44 10.00 -19.32
N ASN A 203 20.11 11.07 -19.75
CA ASN A 203 19.87 12.42 -19.26
C ASN A 203 18.49 12.96 -19.68
N GLN A 204 18.05 12.64 -20.88
CA GLN A 204 16.72 12.99 -21.36
C GLN A 204 15.62 12.28 -20.54
N VAL A 205 15.80 10.99 -20.20
CA VAL A 205 14.89 10.27 -19.30
C VAL A 205 14.84 10.90 -17.91
N LYS A 206 16.01 11.25 -17.35
CA LYS A 206 16.09 11.94 -16.05
C LYS A 206 15.30 13.26 -16.08
N THR A 207 15.46 14.03 -17.14
CA THR A 207 14.79 15.33 -17.34
C THR A 207 13.27 15.15 -17.43
N PHE A 208 12.82 14.15 -18.22
CA PHE A 208 11.40 13.81 -18.38
C PHE A 208 10.77 13.37 -17.06
N LEU A 209 11.36 12.40 -16.38
CA LEU A 209 10.83 11.86 -15.11
C LEU A 209 10.92 12.85 -13.94
N SER A 210 11.74 13.91 -14.08
CA SER A 210 11.79 15.02 -13.14
C SER A 210 10.78 16.15 -13.46
N GLY A 211 9.88 15.94 -14.44
CA GLY A 211 8.83 16.91 -14.81
C GLY A 211 9.28 18.10 -15.66
N LYS A 212 10.56 18.16 -16.07
CA LYS A 212 11.10 19.24 -16.90
C LYS A 212 10.81 19.02 -18.40
N ASN A 213 9.55 18.72 -18.71
CA ASN A 213 9.15 18.26 -20.04
C ASN A 213 9.27 19.34 -21.12
N LYS A 214 8.93 20.60 -20.78
CA LYS A 214 9.07 21.72 -21.72
C LYS A 214 10.51 21.94 -22.15
N SER A 215 11.46 21.87 -21.22
CA SER A 215 12.90 21.98 -21.51
C SER A 215 13.39 20.86 -22.42
N LEU A 216 12.92 19.63 -22.18
CA LEU A 216 13.26 18.48 -23.03
C LEU A 216 12.68 18.63 -24.44
N GLN A 217 11.42 19.04 -24.58
CA GLN A 217 10.79 19.28 -25.88
C GLN A 217 11.51 20.36 -26.67
N HIS A 218 11.91 21.46 -26.01
CA HIS A 218 12.66 22.56 -26.66
C HIS A 218 14.02 22.05 -27.17
N LEU A 219 14.76 21.31 -26.37
CA LEU A 219 16.04 20.70 -26.76
C LEU A 219 15.89 19.76 -27.95
N LEU A 220 14.86 18.90 -27.93
CA LEU A 220 14.58 17.99 -29.04
C LEU A 220 14.13 18.73 -30.30
N ALA A 221 13.36 19.82 -30.17
CA ALA A 221 12.97 20.64 -31.30
C ALA A 221 14.16 21.35 -31.96
N GLN A 222 15.12 21.85 -31.18
CA GLN A 222 16.37 22.40 -31.71
C GLN A 222 17.18 21.34 -32.46
N LYS A 223 17.34 20.13 -31.91
CA LYS A 223 18.02 19.02 -32.61
C LYS A 223 17.30 18.61 -33.90
N MET A 224 15.97 18.56 -33.88
CA MET A 224 15.19 18.27 -35.09
C MET A 224 15.45 19.30 -36.18
N GLN A 225 15.52 20.58 -35.82
CA GLN A 225 15.80 21.65 -36.73
C GLN A 225 17.21 21.55 -37.33
N SER A 226 18.25 21.29 -36.47
CA SER A 226 19.63 21.10 -36.94
C SER A 226 19.74 19.95 -37.93
N PHE A 227 19.16 18.77 -37.68
CA PHE A 227 19.16 17.67 -38.64
C PHE A 227 18.41 17.99 -39.93
N SER A 228 17.36 18.81 -39.87
CA SER A 228 16.65 19.27 -41.05
C SER A 228 17.50 20.23 -41.91
N GLU A 229 18.27 21.11 -41.29
CA GLU A 229 19.22 22.03 -41.96
C GLU A 229 20.39 21.26 -42.58
N GLU A 230 20.83 20.16 -41.96
CA GLU A 230 21.84 19.25 -42.49
C GLU A 230 21.28 18.28 -43.55
N LEU A 231 20.01 18.44 -43.97
CA LEU A 231 19.29 17.59 -44.91
C LEU A 231 19.15 16.11 -44.45
N ASN A 232 19.38 15.82 -43.16
CA ASN A 232 19.21 14.52 -42.56
C ASN A 232 17.76 14.31 -42.10
N PHE A 233 16.86 14.16 -43.05
CA PHE A 233 15.42 14.08 -42.82
C PHE A 233 14.98 12.84 -42.07
N GLU A 234 15.73 11.73 -42.14
CA GLU A 234 15.40 10.50 -41.39
C GLU A 234 15.59 10.70 -39.89
N GLU A 235 16.69 11.29 -39.45
CA GLU A 235 16.93 11.60 -38.04
C GLU A 235 15.98 12.68 -37.53
N ALA A 236 15.73 13.72 -38.34
CA ALA A 236 14.72 14.75 -38.03
C ALA A 236 13.33 14.13 -37.81
N ALA A 237 12.91 13.17 -38.66
CA ALA A 237 11.63 12.48 -38.53
C ALA A 237 11.57 11.62 -37.25
N LYS A 238 12.64 10.91 -36.88
CA LYS A 238 12.72 10.12 -35.63
C LYS A 238 12.55 11.05 -34.41
N ILE A 239 13.17 12.22 -34.39
CA ILE A 239 13.04 13.18 -33.27
C ILE A 239 11.63 13.77 -33.25
N ARG A 240 11.05 14.15 -34.41
CA ARG A 240 9.66 14.61 -34.49
C ARG A 240 8.67 13.62 -33.87
N ASP A 241 8.79 12.32 -34.22
CA ASP A 241 7.91 11.29 -33.72
C ASP A 241 8.10 11.07 -32.22
N ARG A 242 9.32 11.27 -31.73
CA ARG A 242 9.63 11.24 -30.30
C ARG A 242 9.01 12.43 -29.56
N ILE A 243 9.07 13.63 -30.11
CA ILE A 243 8.38 14.81 -29.55
C ILE A 243 6.87 14.55 -29.48
N LYS A 244 6.26 14.01 -30.54
CA LYS A 244 4.84 13.65 -30.56
C LYS A 244 4.49 12.66 -29.44
N ALA A 245 5.30 11.62 -29.22
CA ALA A 245 5.08 10.63 -28.18
C ALA A 245 5.19 11.23 -26.76
N LEU A 246 6.17 12.13 -26.55
CA LEU A 246 6.33 12.88 -25.29
C LEU A 246 5.15 13.83 -25.06
N SER A 247 4.70 14.54 -26.08
CA SER A 247 3.54 15.44 -26.00
C SER A 247 2.25 14.67 -25.67
N TYR A 248 2.06 13.47 -26.22
CA TYR A 248 0.90 12.64 -25.90
C TYR A 248 0.86 12.21 -24.42
N ILE A 249 2.01 11.84 -23.84
CA ILE A 249 2.09 11.53 -22.41
C ILE A 249 1.83 12.80 -21.59
N GLN A 250 2.33 13.93 -22.01
CA GLN A 250 2.17 15.21 -21.32
C GLN A 250 0.73 15.73 -21.37
N LEU A 251 0.02 15.58 -22.48
CA LEU A 251 -1.40 15.95 -22.57
C LEU A 251 -2.27 15.24 -21.54
N LYS A 252 -1.96 13.96 -21.24
CA LYS A 252 -2.62 13.24 -20.14
C LYS A 252 -2.33 13.85 -18.75
N ALA A 253 -1.21 14.55 -18.60
CA ALA A 253 -0.78 15.18 -17.35
C ALA A 253 -1.28 16.63 -17.20
N GLU A 254 -1.32 17.41 -18.27
CA GLU A 254 -1.73 18.82 -18.25
C GLU A 254 -3.20 19.02 -17.86
N THR A 255 -4.05 17.99 -18.00
CA THR A 255 -5.43 18.01 -17.51
C THR A 255 -5.56 18.13 -15.99
N THR A 256 -4.47 17.94 -15.24
CA THR A 256 -4.52 17.92 -13.77
C THR A 256 -4.29 19.31 -13.13
N GLY A 257 -3.59 20.21 -13.80
CA GLY A 257 -3.27 21.56 -13.29
C GLY A 257 -2.30 21.61 -12.10
N PHE A 258 -1.73 20.46 -11.69
CA PHE A 258 -0.75 20.42 -10.60
C PHE A 258 0.67 20.67 -11.12
N VAL A 259 1.34 21.67 -10.54
CA VAL A 259 2.76 21.99 -10.83
C VAL A 259 3.68 21.30 -9.82
N LYS A 260 3.21 21.14 -8.57
CA LYS A 260 3.95 20.56 -7.47
C LYS A 260 3.49 19.13 -7.18
N ASP A 261 4.34 18.39 -6.49
CA ASP A 261 3.99 17.10 -5.94
C ASP A 261 2.73 17.21 -5.07
N THR A 262 1.73 16.40 -5.39
CA THR A 262 0.41 16.48 -4.77
C THR A 262 -0.14 15.08 -4.50
N ASP A 263 -0.64 14.86 -3.30
CA ASP A 263 -1.46 13.73 -2.93
C ASP A 263 -2.90 14.20 -2.76
N LEU A 264 -3.83 13.69 -3.59
CA LEU A 264 -5.25 14.02 -3.49
C LEU A 264 -5.96 12.83 -2.84
N ILE A 265 -6.65 13.11 -1.73
CA ILE A 265 -7.29 12.11 -0.88
C ILE A 265 -8.79 12.41 -0.83
N ALA A 266 -9.57 11.51 -1.41
CA ALA A 266 -11.03 11.56 -1.40
C ALA A 266 -11.58 10.44 -0.51
N ILE A 267 -12.54 10.74 0.35
CA ILE A 267 -13.22 9.77 1.20
C ILE A 267 -14.71 9.79 0.93
N THR A 268 -15.30 8.61 0.90
CA THR A 268 -16.75 8.41 0.85
C THR A 268 -17.19 7.37 1.88
N GLU A 269 -18.43 7.45 2.30
CA GLU A 269 -19.06 6.54 3.24
C GLU A 269 -20.33 5.95 2.63
N LEU A 270 -20.56 4.67 2.87
CA LEU A 270 -21.81 3.99 2.52
C LEU A 270 -22.09 2.89 3.55
N ASN A 271 -23.24 2.98 4.24
CA ASN A 271 -23.68 2.02 5.25
C ASN A 271 -22.69 1.80 6.41
N GLY A 272 -22.00 2.86 6.85
CA GLY A 272 -20.99 2.80 7.92
C GLY A 272 -19.61 2.28 7.50
N GLU A 273 -19.45 1.90 6.23
CA GLU A 273 -18.18 1.50 5.64
C GLU A 273 -17.58 2.66 4.84
N TYR A 274 -16.26 2.72 4.78
CA TYR A 274 -15.52 3.81 4.16
C TYR A 274 -14.62 3.33 3.03
N CYS A 275 -14.52 4.15 1.98
CA CYS A 275 -13.45 4.03 0.98
C CYS A 275 -12.68 5.34 0.89
N ILE A 276 -11.36 5.25 0.94
CA ILE A 276 -10.46 6.38 0.73
C ILE A 276 -9.69 6.14 -0.56
N GLU A 277 -9.88 7.03 -1.53
CA GLU A 277 -9.18 6.99 -2.81
C GLU A 277 -7.99 7.96 -2.76
N LEU A 278 -6.77 7.45 -2.90
CA LEU A 278 -5.54 8.21 -2.95
C LEU A 278 -5.05 8.34 -4.39
N TYR A 279 -4.97 9.55 -4.91
CA TYR A 279 -4.33 9.89 -6.18
C TYR A 279 -2.97 10.50 -5.93
N ILE A 280 -1.97 10.02 -6.64
CA ILE A 280 -0.57 10.44 -6.51
C ILE A 280 -0.15 11.20 -7.75
N TYR A 281 0.29 12.46 -7.55
CA TYR A 281 0.87 13.29 -8.59
C TYR A 281 2.30 13.64 -8.20
N ARG A 282 3.25 13.39 -9.11
CA ARG A 282 4.66 13.73 -8.92
C ARG A 282 5.19 14.47 -10.15
N ALA A 283 5.86 15.60 -9.91
CA ALA A 283 6.35 16.48 -10.98
C ALA A 283 5.25 16.84 -12.01
N GLY A 284 4.02 17.04 -11.56
CA GLY A 284 2.85 17.31 -12.40
C GLY A 284 2.31 16.09 -13.16
N GLN A 285 2.89 14.91 -13.00
CA GLN A 285 2.48 13.68 -13.69
C GLN A 285 1.60 12.80 -12.80
N PRO A 286 0.51 12.19 -13.33
CA PRO A 286 -0.28 11.23 -12.58
C PRO A 286 0.49 9.92 -12.41
N CYS A 287 0.76 9.55 -11.16
CA CYS A 287 1.39 8.28 -10.79
C CYS A 287 0.37 7.19 -10.40
N GLY A 288 -0.91 7.42 -10.73
CA GLY A 288 -2.02 6.49 -10.50
C GLY A 288 -2.80 6.78 -9.23
N ASN A 289 -3.75 5.89 -8.95
CA ASN A 289 -4.62 5.94 -7.79
C ASN A 289 -4.72 4.58 -7.10
N HIS A 290 -5.14 4.58 -5.84
CA HIS A 290 -5.33 3.38 -5.05
C HIS A 290 -6.44 3.54 -4.02
N PRO A 291 -7.46 2.65 -4.01
CA PRO A 291 -8.49 2.63 -2.99
C PRO A 291 -8.00 1.93 -1.72
N TYR A 292 -8.38 2.48 -0.57
CA TYR A 292 -8.19 1.91 0.76
C TYR A 292 -9.53 1.71 1.43
N PHE A 293 -9.67 0.60 2.14
CA PHE A 293 -10.86 0.27 2.92
C PHE A 293 -10.44 0.14 4.39
N PRO A 294 -10.59 1.22 5.20
CA PRO A 294 -10.27 1.19 6.62
C PRO A 294 -11.19 0.24 7.37
N GLU A 295 -10.67 -0.48 8.35
CA GLU A 295 -11.43 -1.36 9.22
C GLU A 295 -11.65 -0.75 10.59
N HIS A 296 -12.63 -1.28 11.33
CA HIS A 296 -13.00 -0.85 12.68
C HIS A 296 -13.43 0.62 12.73
N THR A 297 -14.22 1.02 11.72
CA THR A 297 -14.71 2.39 11.55
C THR A 297 -16.07 2.64 12.19
N GLU A 298 -16.63 1.66 12.88
CA GLU A 298 -17.94 1.76 13.56
C GLU A 298 -17.94 2.94 14.53
N ASP A 299 -19.00 3.74 14.51
CA ASP A 299 -19.21 4.95 15.32
C ASP A 299 -18.14 6.06 15.09
N GLN A 300 -17.38 6.01 14.00
CA GLN A 300 -16.38 7.04 13.66
C GLN A 300 -16.91 7.99 12.58
N ASN A 301 -16.54 9.25 12.68
CA ASN A 301 -16.88 10.24 11.64
C ASN A 301 -15.77 10.33 10.56
N ILE A 302 -16.09 10.93 9.42
CA ILE A 302 -15.19 11.09 8.27
C ILE A 302 -13.85 11.73 8.66
N SER A 303 -13.86 12.73 9.57
CA SER A 303 -12.64 13.41 10.00
C SER A 303 -11.71 12.48 10.76
N GLU A 304 -12.23 11.66 11.67
CA GLU A 304 -11.47 10.68 12.46
C GLU A 304 -10.87 9.58 11.55
N VAL A 305 -11.65 9.10 10.58
CA VAL A 305 -11.17 8.12 9.61
C VAL A 305 -10.06 8.68 8.73
N LEU A 306 -10.19 9.94 8.27
CA LEU A 306 -9.14 10.64 7.51
C LEU A 306 -7.88 10.87 8.35
N GLU A 307 -8.02 11.30 9.60
CA GLU A 307 -6.87 11.49 10.51
C GLU A 307 -6.10 10.18 10.72
N ALA A 308 -6.81 9.09 11.00
CA ALA A 308 -6.21 7.77 11.15
C ALA A 308 -5.53 7.30 9.85
N PHE A 309 -6.15 7.55 8.70
CA PHE A 309 -5.58 7.22 7.40
C PHE A 309 -4.29 7.97 7.11
N ILE A 310 -4.30 9.30 7.24
CA ILE A 310 -3.13 10.16 6.98
C ILE A 310 -1.96 9.73 7.86
N MET A 311 -2.23 9.48 9.15
CA MET A 311 -1.19 9.08 10.09
C MET A 311 -0.57 7.74 9.73
N GLN A 312 -1.38 6.72 9.46
CA GLN A 312 -0.89 5.39 9.14
C GLN A 312 -0.23 5.34 7.75
N LEU A 313 -0.78 6.06 6.75
CA LEU A 313 -0.22 6.13 5.40
C LEU A 313 1.21 6.67 5.42
N TYR A 314 1.41 7.80 6.09
CA TYR A 314 2.68 8.52 6.05
C TYR A 314 3.68 8.10 7.15
N GLN A 315 3.41 7.07 7.94
CA GLN A 315 4.44 6.48 8.81
C GLN A 315 5.64 5.94 8.03
N ASP A 316 5.39 5.28 6.90
CA ASP A 316 6.44 4.66 6.08
C ASP A 316 6.53 5.27 4.67
N LYS A 317 5.64 6.20 4.31
CA LYS A 317 5.57 6.76 2.96
C LYS A 317 5.86 8.26 3.04
N ILE A 318 6.72 8.73 2.15
CA ILE A 318 7.06 10.16 2.07
C ILE A 318 5.85 10.91 1.49
N PRO A 319 5.30 11.92 2.20
CA PRO A 319 4.18 12.72 1.70
C PRO A 319 4.60 13.62 0.54
N ALA A 320 3.62 14.04 -0.26
CA ALA A 320 3.79 15.16 -1.19
C ALA A 320 3.87 16.49 -0.43
N GLU A 321 4.42 17.52 -1.08
CA GLU A 321 4.41 18.90 -0.54
C GLU A 321 2.97 19.40 -0.30
N ASN A 322 2.01 18.97 -1.16
CA ASN A 322 0.60 19.31 -1.02
C ASN A 322 -0.23 18.05 -0.80
N ILE A 323 -1.05 18.07 0.23
CA ILE A 323 -2.07 17.07 0.49
C ILE A 323 -3.43 17.76 0.38
N LEU A 324 -4.22 17.34 -0.61
CA LEU A 324 -5.55 17.88 -0.88
C LEU A 324 -6.61 16.89 -0.41
N LEU A 325 -7.48 17.34 0.47
CA LEU A 325 -8.52 16.51 1.09
C LEU A 325 -9.91 16.87 0.55
N SER A 326 -10.78 15.88 0.44
CA SER A 326 -12.21 16.10 0.14
C SER A 326 -12.98 16.66 1.33
N HIS A 327 -12.57 16.33 2.56
CA HIS A 327 -13.20 16.74 3.82
C HIS A 327 -12.16 17.30 4.80
N SER A 328 -12.64 18.13 5.74
CA SER A 328 -11.77 18.70 6.76
C SER A 328 -11.35 17.68 7.80
N ILE A 329 -10.18 17.91 8.37
CA ILE A 329 -9.67 17.22 9.56
C ILE A 329 -9.57 18.22 10.71
N ASN A 330 -9.74 17.76 11.95
CA ASN A 330 -9.82 18.67 13.11
C ASN A 330 -8.47 19.33 13.44
N ASN A 331 -7.36 18.61 13.26
CA ASN A 331 -6.04 19.00 13.75
C ASN A 331 -5.00 19.17 12.64
N SER A 332 -5.35 19.77 11.48
CA SER A 332 -4.46 19.89 10.32
C SER A 332 -3.07 20.45 10.64
N LYS A 333 -2.98 21.44 11.54
CA LYS A 333 -1.71 22.03 11.99
C LYS A 333 -0.83 21.04 12.75
N LEU A 334 -1.43 20.17 13.57
CA LEU A 334 -0.72 19.12 14.30
C LEU A 334 -0.13 18.08 13.34
N PHE A 335 -0.94 17.65 12.34
CA PHE A 335 -0.49 16.72 11.30
C PHE A 335 0.65 17.31 10.46
N THR A 336 0.54 18.57 10.04
CA THR A 336 1.60 19.27 9.30
C THR A 336 2.91 19.28 10.10
N LYS A 337 2.84 19.58 11.41
CA LYS A 337 4.01 19.59 12.30
C LYS A 337 4.60 18.18 12.45
N ALA A 338 3.77 17.18 12.72
CA ALA A 338 4.20 15.79 12.88
C ALA A 338 4.86 15.23 11.61
N LEU A 339 4.29 15.47 10.43
CA LEU A 339 4.86 15.04 9.16
C LEU A 339 6.20 15.73 8.86
N LYS A 340 6.34 17.02 9.24
CA LYS A 340 7.62 17.72 9.16
C LYS A 340 8.69 17.13 10.08
N GLU A 341 8.32 16.79 11.32
CA GLU A 341 9.22 16.14 12.28
C GLU A 341 9.66 14.75 11.78
N LEU A 342 8.74 13.98 11.17
CA LEU A 342 9.02 12.63 10.70
C LEU A 342 9.86 12.58 9.41
N HIS A 343 9.55 13.45 8.44
CA HIS A 343 10.12 13.37 7.09
C HIS A 343 11.03 14.55 6.71
N GLY A 344 11.11 15.59 7.53
CA GLY A 344 11.88 16.80 7.22
C GLY A 344 11.28 17.68 6.10
N ILE A 345 10.04 17.40 5.66
CA ILE A 345 9.37 18.06 4.53
C ILE A 345 8.28 19.01 5.04
N ASN A 346 8.22 20.20 4.48
CA ASN A 346 7.10 21.12 4.74
C ASN A 346 5.88 20.68 3.91
N VAL A 347 4.89 20.12 4.59
CA VAL A 347 3.65 19.65 3.96
C VAL A 347 2.55 20.69 4.16
N LYS A 348 1.76 20.96 3.12
CA LYS A 348 0.56 21.77 3.17
C LYS A 348 -0.67 20.88 3.06
N ILE A 349 -1.54 20.89 4.06
CA ILE A 349 -2.79 20.11 4.06
C ILE A 349 -3.94 21.09 3.86
N GLU A 350 -4.70 20.91 2.79
CA GLU A 350 -5.83 21.78 2.43
C GLU A 350 -7.06 20.98 2.03
N VAL A 351 -8.24 21.53 2.35
CA VAL A 351 -9.51 21.02 1.81
C VAL A 351 -9.75 21.72 0.48
N LEU A 352 -10.05 20.94 -0.54
CA LEU A 352 -10.23 21.45 -1.87
C LEU A 352 -11.58 22.18 -2.00
N LYS A 353 -11.59 23.42 -2.45
CA LYS A 353 -12.81 24.22 -2.67
C LYS A 353 -13.60 23.64 -3.86
N LYS A 354 -14.93 23.77 -3.80
CA LYS A 354 -15.86 23.21 -4.80
C LYS A 354 -15.79 23.88 -6.20
N SER A 355 -14.90 24.86 -6.42
CA SER A 355 -14.73 25.61 -7.68
C SER A 355 -13.29 25.65 -8.13
N GLY A 356 -13.07 25.51 -9.45
CA GLY A 356 -11.74 25.56 -10.09
C GLY A 356 -11.39 24.28 -10.85
N SER A 357 -10.28 24.27 -11.60
CA SER A 357 -9.84 23.13 -12.42
C SER A 357 -9.57 21.87 -11.62
N THR A 358 -9.12 22.01 -10.38
CA THR A 358 -8.85 20.89 -9.46
C THR A 358 -10.13 20.32 -8.81
N ALA A 359 -11.24 21.08 -8.78
CA ALA A 359 -12.52 20.63 -8.24
C ALA A 359 -13.07 19.41 -9.02
N ASN A 360 -12.92 19.40 -10.33
CA ASN A 360 -13.33 18.27 -11.18
C ASN A 360 -12.54 16.99 -10.84
N LEU A 361 -11.26 17.11 -10.53
CA LEU A 361 -10.44 15.97 -10.13
C LEU A 361 -10.89 15.37 -8.80
N MET A 362 -11.25 16.21 -7.82
CA MET A 362 -11.79 15.76 -6.55
C MET A 362 -13.15 15.08 -6.74
N GLN A 363 -13.99 15.62 -7.63
CA GLN A 363 -15.30 15.01 -7.95
C GLN A 363 -15.13 13.61 -8.56
N ILE A 364 -14.18 13.46 -9.51
CA ILE A 364 -13.82 12.18 -10.10
C ILE A 364 -13.27 11.22 -9.02
N ALA A 365 -12.44 11.71 -8.11
CA ALA A 365 -11.89 10.91 -7.04
C ALA A 365 -12.98 10.42 -6.05
N LEU A 366 -13.94 11.27 -5.71
CA LEU A 366 -15.10 10.91 -4.88
C LEU A 366 -15.97 9.87 -5.57
N GLU A 367 -16.25 10.03 -6.86
CA GLU A 367 -17.05 9.06 -7.61
C GLU A 367 -16.33 7.72 -7.73
N ASN A 368 -15.03 7.71 -7.99
CA ASN A 368 -14.23 6.48 -8.00
C ASN A 368 -14.19 5.80 -6.63
N ALA A 369 -14.07 6.57 -5.55
CA ALA A 369 -14.17 6.03 -4.19
C ALA A 369 -15.55 5.37 -3.94
N ARG A 370 -16.65 6.00 -4.42
CA ARG A 370 -18.00 5.45 -4.29
C ARG A 370 -18.15 4.14 -5.07
N ILE A 371 -17.73 4.12 -6.32
CA ILE A 371 -17.77 2.90 -7.16
C ILE A 371 -16.94 1.78 -6.54
N ALA A 372 -15.74 2.09 -6.05
CA ALA A 372 -14.87 1.12 -5.39
C ALA A 372 -15.51 0.55 -4.12
N LEU A 373 -16.19 1.40 -3.32
CA LEU A 373 -16.88 0.99 -2.10
C LEU A 373 -18.07 0.09 -2.41
N GLU A 374 -18.91 0.46 -3.37
CA GLU A 374 -20.04 -0.38 -3.81
C GLU A 374 -19.58 -1.76 -4.28
N GLN A 375 -18.48 -1.81 -5.04
CA GLN A 375 -17.91 -3.08 -5.51
C GLN A 375 -17.31 -3.90 -4.36
N HIS A 376 -16.65 -3.25 -3.41
CA HIS A 376 -16.12 -3.88 -2.20
C HIS A 376 -17.25 -4.52 -1.38
N LEU A 377 -18.32 -3.79 -1.11
CA LEU A 377 -19.49 -4.26 -0.37
C LEU A 377 -20.18 -5.46 -1.07
N LYS A 378 -20.36 -5.38 -2.40
CA LYS A 378 -20.91 -6.50 -3.18
C LYS A 378 -20.04 -7.75 -3.09
N ASN A 379 -18.71 -7.60 -3.17
CA ASN A 379 -17.78 -8.72 -3.06
C ASN A 379 -17.77 -9.30 -1.63
N SER A 380 -17.81 -8.47 -0.61
CA SER A 380 -17.87 -8.88 0.80
C SER A 380 -19.17 -9.64 1.11
N ALA A 381 -20.31 -9.15 0.61
CA ALA A 381 -21.60 -9.85 0.74
C ALA A 381 -21.57 -11.21 0.02
N LYS A 382 -21.01 -11.29 -1.20
CA LYS A 382 -20.86 -12.54 -1.94
C LYS A 382 -19.97 -13.53 -1.21
N ASN A 383 -18.84 -13.07 -0.68
CA ASN A 383 -17.92 -13.91 0.10
C ASN A 383 -18.60 -14.45 1.38
N ARG A 384 -19.29 -13.57 2.10
CA ARG A 384 -20.06 -13.97 3.29
C ARG A 384 -21.09 -15.03 2.98
N TYR A 385 -21.89 -14.82 1.93
CA TYR A 385 -22.88 -15.81 1.48
C TYR A 385 -22.22 -17.17 1.17
N ALA A 386 -21.10 -17.16 0.45
CA ALA A 386 -20.37 -18.40 0.15
C ALA A 386 -19.86 -19.11 1.42
N LEU A 387 -19.39 -18.36 2.43
CA LEU A 387 -18.97 -18.94 3.72
C LEU A 387 -20.15 -19.47 4.52
N GLU A 388 -21.33 -18.81 4.47
CA GLU A 388 -22.57 -19.31 5.10
C GLU A 388 -23.05 -20.62 4.45
N GLU A 389 -22.91 -20.77 3.14
CA GLU A 389 -23.19 -22.02 2.44
C GLU A 389 -22.20 -23.14 2.82
N VAL A 390 -20.89 -22.82 2.95
CA VAL A 390 -19.88 -23.77 3.47
C VAL A 390 -20.23 -24.18 4.91
N GLN A 391 -20.58 -23.23 5.76
CA GLN A 391 -20.97 -23.52 7.14
C GLN A 391 -22.16 -24.49 7.20
N LYS A 392 -23.20 -24.25 6.40
CA LYS A 392 -24.39 -25.11 6.32
C LYS A 392 -24.05 -26.49 5.77
N LEU A 393 -23.32 -26.54 4.63
CA LEU A 393 -23.00 -27.80 3.95
C LEU A 393 -22.18 -28.76 4.83
N PHE A 394 -21.25 -28.24 5.60
CA PHE A 394 -20.35 -29.01 6.47
C PHE A 394 -20.76 -28.98 7.95
N ASN A 395 -21.93 -28.40 8.26
CA ASN A 395 -22.49 -28.29 9.62
C ASN A 395 -21.47 -27.74 10.64
N LEU A 396 -20.77 -26.66 10.27
CA LEU A 396 -19.76 -26.03 11.13
C LEU A 396 -20.45 -25.24 12.25
N SER A 397 -19.88 -25.26 13.45
CA SER A 397 -20.41 -24.57 14.63
C SER A 397 -20.40 -23.05 14.51
N ALA A 398 -19.51 -22.50 13.69
CA ALA A 398 -19.39 -21.06 13.43
C ALA A 398 -18.95 -20.81 11.98
N LEU A 399 -19.13 -19.56 11.53
CA LEU A 399 -18.66 -19.12 10.22
C LEU A 399 -17.12 -19.21 10.17
N PRO A 400 -16.53 -19.95 9.20
CA PRO A 400 -15.08 -20.12 9.16
C PRO A 400 -14.38 -18.80 8.83
N ASN A 401 -13.36 -18.44 9.62
CA ASN A 401 -12.51 -17.27 9.39
C ASN A 401 -11.30 -17.61 8.52
N ARG A 402 -10.87 -18.89 8.56
CA ARG A 402 -9.74 -19.38 7.79
C ARG A 402 -10.02 -20.77 7.23
N ILE A 403 -10.05 -20.84 5.90
CA ILE A 403 -10.15 -22.08 5.14
C ILE A 403 -8.81 -22.29 4.44
N GLU A 404 -8.22 -23.47 4.59
CA GLU A 404 -7.02 -23.86 3.84
C GLU A 404 -7.40 -24.97 2.84
N VAL A 405 -7.03 -24.76 1.58
CA VAL A 405 -7.25 -25.73 0.49
C VAL A 405 -5.90 -26.21 0.00
N TYR A 406 -5.75 -27.52 -0.14
CA TYR A 406 -4.51 -28.17 -0.57
C TYR A 406 -4.70 -28.89 -1.89
N ASP A 407 -3.72 -28.74 -2.76
CA ASP A 407 -3.65 -29.44 -4.03
C ASP A 407 -2.19 -29.80 -4.34
N ASN A 408 -1.97 -30.95 -4.97
CA ASN A 408 -0.66 -31.44 -5.34
C ASN A 408 -0.57 -31.59 -6.87
N SER A 409 0.61 -31.33 -7.40
CA SER A 409 0.88 -31.48 -8.84
C SER A 409 2.29 -32.00 -9.07
N HIS A 410 2.44 -32.85 -10.08
CA HIS A 410 3.73 -33.36 -10.53
C HIS A 410 3.73 -33.59 -12.05
N ILE A 411 4.91 -33.63 -12.64
CA ILE A 411 5.10 -33.95 -14.07
C ILE A 411 5.68 -35.35 -14.13
N GLN A 412 4.83 -36.36 -14.40
CA GLN A 412 5.21 -37.79 -14.52
C GLN A 412 6.09 -38.26 -13.32
N GLY A 413 5.73 -37.91 -12.12
CA GLY A 413 6.47 -38.23 -10.89
C GLY A 413 7.69 -37.34 -10.59
N ALA A 414 8.06 -36.43 -11.49
CA ALA A 414 9.12 -35.45 -11.27
C ALA A 414 8.56 -34.08 -10.89
N PHE A 415 9.38 -33.25 -10.19
CA PHE A 415 9.05 -31.87 -9.82
C PHE A 415 7.77 -31.74 -8.97
N ALA A 416 7.56 -32.68 -8.07
CA ALA A 416 6.37 -32.71 -7.25
C ALA A 416 6.28 -31.47 -6.33
N ILE A 417 5.15 -30.77 -6.37
CA ILE A 417 4.86 -29.55 -5.61
C ILE A 417 3.48 -29.69 -4.98
N GLY A 418 3.37 -29.35 -3.68
CA GLY A 418 2.10 -29.12 -3.02
C GLY A 418 1.82 -27.62 -2.93
N ALA A 419 0.59 -27.23 -3.16
CA ALA A 419 0.10 -25.86 -3.01
C ALA A 419 -0.88 -25.76 -1.85
N MET A 420 -0.80 -24.68 -1.07
CA MET A 420 -1.77 -24.32 -0.05
C MET A 420 -2.36 -22.96 -0.44
N VAL A 421 -3.66 -22.91 -0.62
CA VAL A 421 -4.46 -21.71 -0.87
C VAL A 421 -5.23 -21.39 0.41
N VAL A 422 -5.32 -20.12 0.77
CA VAL A 422 -6.02 -19.67 1.97
C VAL A 422 -7.16 -18.73 1.57
N ALA A 423 -8.33 -18.97 2.16
CA ALA A 423 -9.49 -18.09 2.03
C ALA A 423 -10.06 -17.76 3.41
N GLY A 424 -10.72 -16.62 3.51
CA GLY A 424 -11.37 -16.13 4.73
C GLY A 424 -12.54 -15.21 4.40
N ARG A 425 -12.98 -14.41 5.37
CA ARG A 425 -14.16 -13.52 5.22
C ARG A 425 -14.07 -12.55 4.04
N GLU A 426 -12.87 -12.16 3.66
CA GLU A 426 -12.63 -11.23 2.53
C GLU A 426 -12.29 -11.96 1.22
N GLY A 427 -12.48 -13.28 1.17
CA GLY A 427 -12.12 -14.10 0.04
C GLY A 427 -10.71 -14.67 0.15
N PHE A 428 -10.02 -14.78 -0.98
CA PHE A 428 -8.70 -15.43 -1.07
C PHE A 428 -7.57 -14.54 -0.54
N ASP A 429 -6.85 -15.00 0.50
CA ASP A 429 -5.65 -14.33 1.03
C ASP A 429 -4.37 -14.84 0.37
N LYS A 430 -4.02 -14.23 -0.75
CA LYS A 430 -2.82 -14.58 -1.53
C LYS A 430 -1.49 -14.42 -0.79
N LYS A 431 -1.45 -13.64 0.32
CA LYS A 431 -0.24 -13.48 1.16
C LYS A 431 0.08 -14.74 1.95
N GLU A 432 -0.97 -15.49 2.27
CA GLU A 432 -0.90 -16.73 3.04
C GLU A 432 -0.70 -17.98 2.17
N TYR A 433 -0.70 -17.85 0.84
CA TYR A 433 -0.41 -18.98 -0.06
C TYR A 433 0.99 -19.52 0.15
N ARG A 434 1.13 -20.82 0.10
CA ARG A 434 2.43 -21.50 0.23
C ARG A 434 2.60 -22.57 -0.83
N LEU A 435 3.83 -22.72 -1.29
CA LEU A 435 4.27 -23.82 -2.12
C LEU A 435 5.22 -24.70 -1.32
N PHE A 436 5.01 -25.99 -1.39
CA PHE A 436 5.81 -27.03 -0.73
C PHE A 436 6.50 -27.85 -1.79
N THR A 437 7.80 -27.71 -1.93
CA THR A 437 8.59 -28.67 -2.73
C THR A 437 8.62 -29.99 -1.97
N ILE A 438 8.16 -31.07 -2.59
CA ILE A 438 8.14 -32.42 -2.03
C ILE A 438 9.56 -32.98 -2.06
N LYS A 439 10.03 -33.46 -0.90
CA LYS A 439 11.41 -33.96 -0.72
C LYS A 439 11.47 -35.47 -0.49
N GLY A 440 10.33 -36.14 -0.29
CA GLY A 440 10.27 -37.57 -0.02
C GLY A 440 10.79 -38.44 -1.17
N GLN A 441 11.20 -39.66 -0.85
CA GLN A 441 11.72 -40.64 -1.82
C GLN A 441 10.60 -41.17 -2.73
N LEU A 442 10.01 -40.30 -3.56
CA LEU A 442 9.09 -40.72 -4.64
C LEU A 442 9.83 -41.41 -5.81
N GLN A 443 11.16 -41.50 -5.74
CA GLN A 443 12.00 -42.08 -6.82
C GLN A 443 11.86 -43.62 -6.96
N ASN A 444 11.26 -44.31 -5.99
CA ASN A 444 11.17 -45.78 -5.98
C ASN A 444 9.77 -46.37 -6.17
N ILE A 445 8.74 -45.53 -6.32
CA ILE A 445 7.36 -46.01 -6.56
C ILE A 445 6.92 -45.44 -7.90
N GLY A 446 6.81 -46.30 -8.90
CA GLY A 446 6.44 -45.95 -10.28
C GLY A 446 5.03 -45.36 -10.36
N GLY A 447 4.94 -44.03 -10.44
CA GLY A 447 3.72 -43.25 -10.47
C GLY A 447 3.59 -42.40 -9.19
N GLY A 448 3.32 -41.10 -9.32
CA GLY A 448 3.22 -40.17 -8.20
C GLY A 448 2.16 -40.63 -7.18
N ASP A 449 2.60 -40.91 -5.96
CA ASP A 449 1.71 -41.19 -4.83
C ASP A 449 1.21 -39.86 -4.24
N ASP A 450 0.04 -39.41 -4.68
CA ASP A 450 -0.60 -38.18 -4.23
C ASP A 450 -0.87 -38.19 -2.71
N TYR A 451 -1.15 -39.36 -2.13
CA TYR A 451 -1.34 -39.51 -0.68
C TYR A 451 -0.03 -39.29 0.11
N ALA A 452 1.08 -39.82 -0.39
CA ALA A 452 2.38 -39.60 0.23
C ALA A 452 2.81 -38.13 0.15
N MET A 453 2.59 -37.48 -1.00
CA MET A 453 2.85 -36.05 -1.19
C MET A 453 2.01 -35.22 -0.23
N LEU A 454 0.71 -35.48 -0.16
CA LEU A 454 -0.20 -34.77 0.74
C LEU A 454 0.17 -34.95 2.20
N ARG A 455 0.53 -36.16 2.61
CA ARG A 455 1.00 -36.48 3.95
C ARG A 455 2.24 -35.65 4.31
N GLU A 456 3.20 -35.50 3.41
CA GLU A 456 4.37 -34.67 3.63
C GLU A 456 3.99 -33.19 3.82
N VAL A 457 3.13 -32.65 2.94
CA VAL A 457 2.66 -31.25 3.00
C VAL A 457 1.96 -30.98 4.33
N LEU A 458 1.00 -31.81 4.69
CA LEU A 458 0.22 -31.67 5.94
C LEU A 458 1.10 -31.83 7.18
N THR A 459 2.02 -32.80 7.20
CA THR A 459 2.95 -32.96 8.32
C THR A 459 3.79 -31.71 8.54
N ARG A 460 4.32 -31.13 7.47
CA ARG A 460 5.10 -29.88 7.55
C ARG A 460 4.25 -28.69 7.97
N ARG A 461 2.99 -28.61 7.50
CA ARG A 461 2.05 -27.55 7.90
C ARG A 461 1.67 -27.66 9.37
N LEU A 462 1.25 -28.83 9.82
CA LEU A 462 0.85 -29.08 11.21
C LEU A 462 2.01 -28.86 12.19
N SER A 463 3.23 -29.24 11.82
CA SER A 463 4.42 -28.94 12.63
C SER A 463 4.64 -27.44 12.81
N ARG A 464 4.35 -26.62 11.81
CA ARG A 464 4.41 -25.15 11.93
C ARG A 464 3.30 -24.59 12.81
N LEU A 465 2.10 -25.15 12.76
CA LEU A 465 0.98 -24.70 13.61
C LEU A 465 1.25 -24.81 15.09
N LYS A 466 2.13 -25.74 15.53
CA LYS A 466 2.57 -25.83 16.93
C LYS A 466 3.24 -24.52 17.40
N ASN A 467 3.95 -23.82 16.49
CA ASN A 467 4.63 -22.57 16.79
C ASN A 467 3.78 -21.32 16.44
N GLU A 468 2.72 -21.50 15.64
CA GLU A 468 1.85 -20.42 15.15
C GLU A 468 0.37 -20.81 15.33
N PRO A 469 -0.12 -21.10 16.57
CA PRO A 469 -1.48 -21.60 16.80
C PRO A 469 -2.58 -20.61 16.34
N TYR A 470 -2.29 -19.31 16.32
CA TYR A 470 -3.18 -18.27 15.83
C TYR A 470 -3.46 -18.35 14.32
N ARG A 471 -2.74 -19.20 13.58
CA ARG A 471 -2.93 -19.48 12.14
C ARG A 471 -3.63 -20.81 11.88
N SER A 472 -4.23 -21.41 12.91
CA SER A 472 -5.00 -22.64 12.72
C SER A 472 -6.18 -22.39 11.78
N PRO A 473 -6.39 -23.25 10.77
CA PRO A 473 -7.59 -23.19 9.96
C PRO A 473 -8.81 -23.68 10.73
N ASP A 474 -9.96 -23.06 10.48
CA ASP A 474 -11.25 -23.54 10.97
C ASP A 474 -11.78 -24.69 10.10
N PHE A 475 -11.31 -24.74 8.83
CA PHE A 475 -11.72 -25.74 7.87
C PHE A 475 -10.58 -26.04 6.88
N MET A 476 -10.36 -27.32 6.58
CA MET A 476 -9.36 -27.78 5.61
C MET A 476 -10.04 -28.58 4.51
N ILE A 477 -9.70 -28.29 3.27
CA ILE A 477 -10.13 -29.01 2.06
C ILE A 477 -8.89 -29.65 1.44
N ILE A 478 -9.00 -30.96 1.20
CA ILE A 478 -7.92 -31.80 0.70
C ILE A 478 -8.37 -32.49 -0.58
#